data_984c2cf08852d1bc8995d84921daf0f6
#
_entry.id   984c2cf08852d1bc8995d84921daf0f6
#
_cell.length_a   1.000
_cell.length_b   1.000
_cell.length_c   1.000
_cell.angle_alpha   90.00
_cell.angle_beta   90.00
_cell.angle_gamma   90.00
#
_symmetry.space_group_name_H-M   'P 1'
#
loop_
_entity.id
_entity.type
_entity.pdbx_description
1 polymer ?
#
loop_
_entity_poly.entity_id
_entity_poly.type
_entity_poly.pdbx_seq_one_letter_code
_entity_poly.pdbx_strand_id
1 'polypeptide(L)'
;ATFPMDSMGVLHLWPHGYCPACGSWPAFAEELVGKNQLRCSFCGLDWPKRAEGCNYCGKSSKLTAAKTTQDSTYRVELCLECGAYLKCIEVSAPTPFELLPVEDLASASVDVLAAQRGFGRPTLPDLGGPGGLPCTEMEPAP
;
A
#
# COMPACT_ATOMS: atom_id res chain seq x y z
N ALA A 1 -14.60 14.25 -2.05
CA ALA A 1 -14.20 15.39 -1.33
C ALA A 1 -12.89 15.92 -1.79
N THR A 2 -12.78 17.19 -1.79
CA THR A 2 -11.61 17.81 -2.24
C THR A 2 -10.73 18.13 -1.10
N PHE A 3 -9.51 17.76 -1.17
CA PHE A 3 -8.63 18.03 -0.10
C PHE A 3 -7.65 19.09 -0.53
N PRO A 4 -7.69 20.23 0.06
CA PRO A 4 -6.80 21.31 -0.30
C PRO A 4 -5.35 20.95 -0.17
N MET A 5 -5.05 19.89 0.56
CA MET A 5 -3.69 19.50 0.71
C MET A 5 -3.03 19.28 -0.60
N ASP A 6 -3.74 18.67 -1.54
CA ASP A 6 -3.11 18.35 -2.79
C ASP A 6 -2.76 19.61 -3.56
N SER A 7 -3.65 20.57 -3.60
CA SER A 7 -3.36 21.77 -4.37
C SER A 7 -2.28 22.58 -3.72
N MET A 8 -2.00 22.38 -2.46
CA MET A 8 -0.94 23.11 -1.81
C MET A 8 0.35 22.33 -1.76
N GLY A 9 0.40 21.16 -2.35
CA GLY A 9 1.62 20.40 -2.33
C GLY A 9 1.92 19.74 -1.00
N VAL A 10 0.98 19.76 -0.08
CA VAL A 10 1.26 19.19 1.23
C VAL A 10 1.44 17.70 1.15
N LEU A 11 0.84 17.03 0.17
CA LEU A 11 0.99 15.59 0.08
C LEU A 11 2.42 15.16 -0.14
N HIS A 12 3.25 16.01 -0.73
CA HIS A 12 4.64 15.65 -0.90
C HIS A 12 5.38 15.59 0.42
N LEU A 13 4.83 16.20 1.46
CA LEU A 13 5.46 16.19 2.76
C LEU A 13 4.87 15.12 3.67
N TRP A 14 3.88 14.35 3.19
CA TRP A 14 3.24 13.34 4.02
C TRP A 14 4.21 12.18 4.23
N PRO A 15 4.66 11.95 5.45
CA PRO A 15 5.71 10.97 5.70
C PRO A 15 5.24 9.56 5.96
N HIS A 16 3.94 9.34 5.94
CA HIS A 16 3.41 8.05 6.32
C HIS A 16 2.94 7.25 5.13
N GLY A 17 2.83 5.96 5.30
CA GLY A 17 2.35 5.09 4.24
C GLY A 17 0.86 4.91 4.20
N TYR A 18 0.14 5.41 5.21
CA TYR A 18 -1.31 5.31 5.20
C TYR A 18 -1.93 6.58 4.64
N CYS A 19 -3.19 6.51 4.30
CA CYS A 19 -3.86 7.60 3.61
C CYS A 19 -3.96 8.85 4.47
N PRO A 20 -3.57 10.00 3.96
CA PRO A 20 -3.64 11.22 4.74
C PRO A 20 -5.08 11.70 4.98
N ALA A 21 -6.04 11.20 4.24
CA ALA A 21 -7.41 11.63 4.41
C ALA A 21 -8.21 10.74 5.34
N CYS A 22 -8.06 9.42 5.24
CA CYS A 22 -8.88 8.53 6.03
C CYS A 22 -8.10 7.55 6.88
N GLY A 23 -6.81 7.50 6.75
CA GLY A 23 -5.98 6.64 7.59
C GLY A 23 -5.87 5.18 7.17
N SER A 24 -6.48 4.78 6.06
CA SER A 24 -6.40 3.40 5.63
C SER A 24 -5.09 3.13 4.90
N TRP A 25 -4.69 1.87 4.88
CA TRP A 25 -3.53 1.50 4.10
C TRP A 25 -3.89 1.48 2.62
N PRO A 26 -2.92 1.65 1.73
CA PRO A 26 -3.23 1.63 0.31
C PRO A 26 -3.61 0.25 -0.18
N ALA A 27 -4.42 0.21 -1.22
CA ALA A 27 -4.72 -1.04 -1.89
C ALA A 27 -3.51 -1.49 -2.69
N PHE A 28 -2.85 -0.55 -3.37
CA PHE A 28 -1.67 -0.84 -4.16
C PHE A 28 -0.99 0.48 -4.51
N ALA A 29 0.18 0.38 -5.11
CA ALA A 29 0.89 1.54 -5.62
C ALA A 29 0.79 1.53 -7.13
N GLU A 30 0.58 2.69 -7.73
CA GLU A 30 0.57 2.82 -9.16
C GLU A 30 1.90 3.37 -9.61
N GLU A 31 2.54 2.69 -10.56
CA GLU A 31 3.80 3.16 -11.12
C GLU A 31 3.49 3.86 -12.43
N LEU A 32 3.51 5.18 -12.38
CA LEU A 32 3.26 5.98 -13.54
C LEU A 32 4.59 6.52 -14.07
N VAL A 33 4.59 7.06 -15.27
CA VAL A 33 5.81 7.61 -15.80
C VAL A 33 6.24 8.76 -14.92
N GLY A 34 7.41 8.63 -14.35
CA GLY A 34 7.97 9.71 -13.54
C GLY A 34 7.51 9.79 -12.12
N LYS A 35 6.59 8.94 -11.67
CA LYS A 35 6.19 9.00 -10.26
C LYS A 35 5.49 7.74 -9.84
N ASN A 36 5.51 7.49 -8.55
CA ASN A 36 4.80 6.36 -7.96
C ASN A 36 3.82 6.92 -6.94
N GLN A 37 2.57 6.48 -7.05
CA GLN A 37 1.50 6.98 -6.18
C GLN A 37 0.82 5.83 -5.46
N LEU A 38 0.55 6.01 -4.18
CA LEU A 38 -0.23 5.04 -3.43
C LEU A 38 -1.70 5.37 -3.63
N ARG A 39 -2.54 4.35 -3.68
CA ARG A 39 -3.99 4.56 -3.85
C ARG A 39 -4.73 3.98 -2.65
N CYS A 40 -5.53 4.80 -2.01
CA CYS A 40 -6.25 4.38 -0.82
C CYS A 40 -7.31 3.34 -1.15
N SER A 41 -7.39 2.30 -0.33
CA SER A 41 -8.35 1.24 -0.57
C SER A 41 -9.77 1.66 -0.19
N PHE A 42 -9.92 2.73 0.54
CA PHE A 42 -11.22 3.15 1.03
C PHE A 42 -11.75 4.40 0.34
N CYS A 43 -11.01 5.46 0.31
CA CYS A 43 -11.51 6.71 -0.24
C CYS A 43 -10.95 7.04 -1.63
N GLY A 44 -10.01 6.26 -2.10
CA GLY A 44 -9.50 6.43 -3.46
C GLY A 44 -8.47 7.52 -3.65
N LEU A 45 -8.11 8.23 -2.59
CA LEU A 45 -7.12 9.28 -2.69
C LEU A 45 -5.78 8.70 -3.13
N ASP A 46 -5.01 9.48 -3.89
CA ASP A 46 -3.65 9.07 -4.21
C ASP A 46 -2.67 10.01 -3.53
N TRP A 47 -1.54 9.47 -3.13
CA TRP A 47 -0.48 10.29 -2.53
C TRP A 47 0.86 9.66 -2.88
N PRO A 48 1.94 10.46 -2.85
CA PRO A 48 3.23 9.96 -3.30
C PRO A 48 3.75 8.82 -2.43
N LYS A 49 4.32 7.81 -3.09
CA LYS A 49 4.94 6.72 -2.39
C LYS A 49 6.32 7.17 -1.96
N ARG A 50 6.78 6.74 -0.79
CA ARG A 50 8.11 7.08 -0.33
C ARG A 50 9.13 6.52 -1.27
N ALA A 51 10.19 7.27 -1.52
CA ALA A 51 11.25 6.82 -2.38
C ALA A 51 12.03 5.67 -1.79
N GLU A 52 12.17 5.63 -0.49
CA GLU A 52 12.92 4.59 0.16
C GLU A 52 12.19 4.05 1.33
N GLY A 53 12.44 2.81 1.64
CA GLY A 53 11.91 2.20 2.84
C GLY A 53 10.58 1.53 2.63
N CYS A 54 10.24 0.65 3.55
CA CYS A 54 9.00 -0.06 3.52
C CYS A 54 7.85 0.89 3.74
N ASN A 55 6.78 0.72 2.96
CA ASN A 55 5.64 1.60 3.08
C ASN A 55 4.97 1.51 4.44
N TYR A 56 5.13 0.41 5.14
CA TYR A 56 4.44 0.19 6.39
C TYR A 56 5.31 0.45 7.62
N CYS A 57 6.51 -0.04 7.65
CA CYS A 57 7.37 0.13 8.83
C CYS A 57 8.47 1.17 8.63
N GLY A 58 8.69 1.61 7.41
CA GLY A 58 9.69 2.64 7.14
C GLY A 58 11.11 2.17 7.02
N LYS A 59 11.40 0.92 7.33
CA LYS A 59 12.77 0.44 7.30
C LYS A 59 13.12 -0.06 5.91
N SER A 60 14.35 0.10 5.51
CA SER A 60 14.76 -0.31 4.18
C SER A 60 15.73 -1.45 4.16
N SER A 61 16.24 -1.85 5.31
CA SER A 61 17.31 -2.84 5.31
C SER A 61 16.88 -4.21 4.80
N LYS A 62 15.63 -4.55 4.92
CA LYS A 62 15.16 -5.87 4.49
C LYS A 62 14.01 -5.79 3.51
N LEU A 63 13.93 -4.70 2.78
CA LEU A 63 12.89 -4.54 1.78
C LEU A 63 13.42 -5.11 0.46
N THR A 64 12.62 -5.92 -0.18
CA THR A 64 13.00 -6.50 -1.44
C THR A 64 11.80 -6.41 -2.39
N ALA A 65 12.01 -6.63 -3.65
CA ALA A 65 10.95 -6.56 -4.63
C ALA A 65 11.03 -7.74 -5.56
N ALA A 66 9.90 -8.18 -6.04
CA ALA A 66 9.84 -9.31 -6.97
C ALA A 66 8.80 -9.02 -8.03
N LYS A 67 8.96 -9.59 -9.20
CA LYS A 67 7.98 -9.47 -10.27
C LYS A 67 7.40 -10.83 -10.54
N THR A 68 6.17 -10.83 -11.02
CA THR A 68 5.59 -12.10 -11.40
C THR A 68 6.22 -12.51 -12.71
N THR A 69 6.39 -13.77 -12.91
CA THR A 69 7.08 -14.21 -14.11
C THR A 69 6.23 -14.06 -15.34
N GLN A 70 4.94 -14.04 -15.19
CA GLN A 70 4.10 -14.02 -16.34
C GLN A 70 3.71 -12.64 -16.78
N ASP A 71 3.72 -11.68 -15.90
CA ASP A 71 3.25 -10.35 -16.24
C ASP A 71 4.12 -9.35 -15.55
N SER A 72 4.97 -8.70 -16.29
CA SER A 72 5.89 -7.75 -15.69
C SER A 72 5.21 -6.44 -15.29
N THR A 73 3.90 -6.29 -15.59
CA THR A 73 3.19 -5.13 -15.13
C THR A 73 3.02 -5.13 -13.62
N TYR A 74 3.06 -6.30 -13.00
CA TYR A 74 2.85 -6.38 -11.57
C TYR A 74 4.17 -6.65 -10.85
N ARG A 75 4.39 -5.94 -9.78
CA ARG A 75 5.56 -6.10 -8.94
C ARG A 75 5.08 -6.09 -7.51
N VAL A 76 5.78 -6.72 -6.61
CA VAL A 76 5.42 -6.71 -5.21
C VAL A 76 6.65 -6.34 -4.38
N GLU A 77 6.47 -5.48 -3.42
CA GLU A 77 7.50 -5.17 -2.46
C GLU A 77 7.24 -5.97 -1.20
N LEU A 78 8.25 -6.66 -0.72
CA LEU A 78 8.15 -7.55 0.42
C LEU A 78 9.11 -7.07 1.50
N CYS A 79 8.63 -6.86 2.69
CA CYS A 79 9.48 -6.41 3.77
C CYS A 79 9.68 -7.55 4.76
N LEU A 80 10.92 -8.00 4.88
CA LEU A 80 11.21 -9.08 5.82
C LEU A 80 11.24 -8.56 7.25
N GLU A 81 11.26 -7.26 7.43
CA GLU A 81 11.29 -6.73 8.78
C GLU A 81 9.90 -6.76 9.40
N CYS A 82 8.87 -6.33 8.72
CA CYS A 82 7.54 -6.31 9.29
C CYS A 82 6.61 -7.36 8.71
N GLY A 83 7.02 -8.06 7.69
CA GLY A 83 6.20 -9.14 7.13
C GLY A 83 5.08 -8.66 6.22
N ALA A 84 5.08 -7.41 5.83
CA ALA A 84 4.02 -6.87 5.00
C ALA A 84 4.44 -6.81 3.54
N TYR A 85 3.47 -6.70 2.66
CA TYR A 85 3.77 -6.56 1.24
C TYR A 85 2.91 -5.46 0.62
N LEU A 86 3.38 -4.92 -0.48
CA LEU A 86 2.67 -3.89 -1.21
C LEU A 86 2.70 -4.25 -2.69
N LYS A 87 1.53 -4.30 -3.32
CA LYS A 87 1.48 -4.55 -4.76
C LYS A 87 1.79 -3.26 -5.48
N CYS A 88 2.55 -3.35 -6.56
CA CYS A 88 2.87 -2.21 -7.38
C CYS A 88 2.47 -2.54 -8.81
N ILE A 89 1.66 -1.70 -9.41
CA ILE A 89 1.08 -1.95 -10.70
C ILE A 89 1.48 -0.86 -11.66
N GLU A 90 2.04 -1.23 -12.80
CA GLU A 90 2.45 -0.26 -13.78
C GLU A 90 1.24 0.16 -14.58
N VAL A 91 0.94 1.44 -14.63
CA VAL A 91 -0.22 1.94 -15.33
C VAL A 91 0.15 3.16 -16.14
N SER A 92 -0.60 3.44 -17.19
CA SER A 92 -0.33 4.59 -18.01
C SER A 92 -1.05 5.84 -17.51
N ALA A 93 -2.08 5.65 -16.71
CA ALA A 93 -2.83 6.76 -16.15
C ALA A 93 -3.43 6.31 -14.82
N PRO A 94 -3.77 7.24 -13.93
CA PRO A 94 -4.33 6.85 -12.64
C PRO A 94 -5.63 6.08 -12.82
N THR A 95 -5.80 5.04 -12.03
CA THR A 95 -7.00 4.22 -12.09
C THR A 95 -8.18 5.01 -11.55
N PRO A 96 -9.30 5.05 -12.26
CA PRO A 96 -10.50 5.73 -11.74
C PRO A 96 -10.97 5.09 -10.45
N PHE A 97 -11.53 5.90 -9.57
CA PHE A 97 -11.94 5.42 -8.26
C PHE A 97 -12.85 4.20 -8.36
N GLU A 98 -13.79 4.21 -9.29
CA GLU A 98 -14.73 3.13 -9.39
C GLU A 98 -14.08 1.83 -9.79
N LEU A 99 -12.92 1.89 -10.41
CA LEU A 99 -12.24 0.69 -10.88
C LEU A 99 -11.14 0.21 -9.93
N LEU A 100 -10.92 0.91 -8.82
CA LEU A 100 -9.90 0.46 -7.89
C LEU A 100 -10.15 -0.95 -7.36
N PRO A 101 -11.38 -1.31 -6.97
CA PRO A 101 -11.60 -2.67 -6.50
C PRO A 101 -11.41 -3.70 -7.61
N VAL A 102 -11.72 -3.32 -8.84
CA VAL A 102 -11.55 -4.23 -9.95
C VAL A 102 -10.08 -4.49 -10.19
N GLU A 103 -9.26 -3.44 -10.13
CA GLU A 103 -7.84 -3.60 -10.35
C GLU A 103 -7.20 -4.38 -9.20
N ASP A 104 -7.65 -4.15 -7.98
CA ASP A 104 -7.14 -4.89 -6.84
C ASP A 104 -7.45 -6.37 -7.00
N LEU A 105 -8.65 -6.71 -7.46
CA LEU A 105 -9.01 -8.08 -7.66
C LEU A 105 -8.28 -8.68 -8.86
N ALA A 106 -8.10 -7.91 -9.91
CA ALA A 106 -7.43 -8.40 -11.10
C ALA A 106 -5.97 -8.76 -10.81
N SER A 107 -5.39 -8.16 -9.80
CA SER A 107 -4.01 -8.45 -9.42
C SER A 107 -3.93 -9.41 -8.24
N ALA A 108 -4.98 -10.16 -7.98
CA ALA A 108 -5.01 -11.06 -6.82
C ALA A 108 -3.94 -12.14 -6.87
N SER A 109 -3.43 -12.46 -8.05
CA SER A 109 -2.36 -13.46 -8.12
C SER A 109 -1.13 -12.98 -7.36
N VAL A 110 -0.91 -11.68 -7.28
CA VAL A 110 0.21 -11.14 -6.53
C VAL A 110 -0.05 -11.34 -5.04
N ASP A 111 -1.30 -11.17 -4.61
CA ASP A 111 -1.63 -11.38 -3.21
C ASP A 111 -1.42 -12.84 -2.83
N VAL A 112 -1.79 -13.76 -3.69
CA VAL A 112 -1.61 -15.18 -3.41
C VAL A 112 -0.13 -15.51 -3.32
N LEU A 113 0.67 -14.98 -4.23
CA LEU A 113 2.09 -15.24 -4.21
C LEU A 113 2.71 -14.73 -2.91
N ALA A 114 2.35 -13.53 -2.48
CA ALA A 114 2.89 -12.97 -1.24
C ALA A 114 2.46 -13.81 -0.04
N ALA A 115 1.21 -14.24 0.00
CA ALA A 115 0.71 -15.03 1.11
C ALA A 115 1.43 -16.40 1.17
N GLN A 116 1.70 -16.98 0.03
CA GLN A 116 2.41 -18.25 0.01
C GLN A 116 3.82 -18.12 0.54
N ARG A 117 4.38 -16.94 0.51
CA ARG A 117 5.71 -16.70 1.03
C ARG A 117 5.69 -16.16 2.44
N GLY A 118 4.53 -16.12 3.08
CA GLY A 118 4.44 -15.72 4.47
C GLY A 118 4.23 -14.24 4.72
N PHE A 119 3.92 -13.47 3.67
CA PHE A 119 3.70 -12.05 3.86
C PHE A 119 2.20 -11.75 3.88
N GLY A 120 1.83 -10.66 4.54
CA GLY A 120 0.42 -10.30 4.66
C GLY A 120 0.23 -8.81 4.58
N ARG A 121 -1.02 -8.40 4.47
CA ARG A 121 -1.36 -6.99 4.53
C ARG A 121 -1.60 -6.62 5.98
N PRO A 122 -1.06 -5.52 6.43
CA PRO A 122 -1.31 -5.11 7.80
C PRO A 122 -2.75 -4.66 7.97
N THR A 123 -3.24 -4.72 9.19
CA THR A 123 -4.55 -4.20 9.47
C THR A 123 -4.45 -2.69 9.51
N LEU A 124 -5.42 -2.03 10.07
CA LEU A 124 -5.39 -0.59 10.11
C LEU A 124 -4.15 -0.07 10.82
N PRO A 125 -3.61 1.03 10.37
CA PRO A 125 -2.42 1.58 11.02
C PRO A 125 -2.69 1.98 12.45
N ASP A 126 -1.63 1.94 13.24
CA ASP A 126 -1.73 2.42 14.60
C ASP A 126 -1.61 3.92 14.53
N LEU A 127 -2.68 4.62 14.73
CA LEU A 127 -2.65 6.06 14.63
C LEU A 127 -2.30 6.71 15.95
N GLY A 128 -1.63 6.02 16.78
CA GLY A 128 -1.18 6.64 17.99
C GLY A 128 -2.08 6.41 19.15
N GLY A 129 -3.10 5.71 19.02
CA GLY A 129 -3.94 5.44 20.14
C GLY A 129 -3.43 4.28 20.92
N PRO A 130 -3.51 4.37 22.18
CA PRO A 130 -3.03 3.32 23.00
C PRO A 130 -3.84 2.11 22.79
N GLY A 131 -4.93 2.21 22.32
CA GLY A 131 -5.63 1.06 22.25
C GLY A 131 -5.53 0.32 21.03
N GLY A 132 -4.72 0.61 20.31
CA GLY A 132 -4.72 0.01 19.08
C GLY A 132 -4.54 -1.39 19.13
N LEU A 133 -4.54 -2.08 19.81
CA LEU A 133 -4.19 -3.30 19.73
C LEU A 133 -5.12 -4.28 19.76
N PRO A 134 -6.08 -4.15 20.13
CA PRO A 134 -6.92 -5.22 20.30
C PRO A 134 -6.95 -6.25 19.26
N CYS A 135 -6.89 -5.92 18.09
CA CYS A 135 -7.01 -6.91 17.11
C CYS A 135 -6.12 -8.04 17.29
N THR A 136 -5.01 -7.78 17.77
CA THR A 136 -4.09 -8.83 17.80
C THR A 136 -4.44 -9.78 18.80
N GLU A 137 -5.05 -9.42 19.80
CA GLU A 137 -5.26 -10.31 20.77
C GLU A 137 -6.36 -11.16 20.49
N MET A 138 -7.13 -10.92 19.65
CA MET A 138 -8.19 -11.68 19.51
C MET A 138 -7.98 -12.83 18.79
N GLU A 139 -7.25 -12.83 18.00
CA GLU A 139 -7.11 -13.87 17.23
C GLU A 139 -6.98 -15.13 17.73
N PRO A 140 -6.46 -15.51 18.37
CA PRO A 140 -6.16 -16.75 18.66
C PRO A 140 -7.19 -17.60 18.71
N ALA A 141 -7.78 -17.67 18.40
CA ALA A 141 -8.72 -18.37 18.44
C ALA A 141 -8.41 -19.62 18.31
N PRO A 142 -8.08 -20.22 18.32
CA PRO A 142 -7.82 -21.45 18.12
C PRO A 142 -8.54 -22.28 17.98
#